data_70a06fe40cebc1766754eb1faf174c16
#
_entry.id   70a06fe40cebc1766754eb1faf174c16
#
_cell.length_a   1.000
_cell.length_b   1.000
_cell.length_c   1.000
_cell.angle_alpha   90.00
_cell.angle_beta   90.00
_cell.angle_gamma   90.00
#
_symmetry.space_group_name_H-M   'P 1'
#
loop_
_entity.id
_entity.type
_entity.pdbx_description
1 polymer ?
#
loop_
_entity_poly.entity_id
_entity_poly.type
_entity_poly.pdbx_seq_one_letter_code
_entity_poly.pdbx_strand_id
1 'polypeptide(L)'
;MSNKDCIIYDFETLGQKPTSAVLCLAALRFNEDRYLSSEPYTYKELLDSARFIKFSVREQAEMYGRGIEKSTIDWWKEQPREAQELIKESETDRPLADIVPFFRDLVVDPSQISKVYTRGNTFDPIFLDSILENVKSPEIYNWWTVRDTRSMIDGLSFGSGLKNTFMVPGLEESFVHHDPIHDIAMDVMRMQYIVCNVFGD
;
A
#
# COMPACT_ATOMS: atom_id res chain seq x y z
N MET A 1 -4.97 -22.13 -15.96
CA MET A 1 -4.40 -21.80 -14.64
C MET A 1 -5.03 -20.48 -14.20
N SER A 2 -5.55 -20.40 -13.00
CA SER A 2 -6.11 -19.15 -12.48
C SER A 2 -4.94 -18.16 -12.37
N ASN A 3 -5.05 -17.00 -13.01
CA ASN A 3 -4.09 -15.92 -12.82
C ASN A 3 -4.16 -15.47 -11.36
N LYS A 4 -3.07 -15.58 -10.62
CA LYS A 4 -2.98 -15.25 -9.20
C LYS A 4 -2.22 -13.95 -8.97
N ASP A 5 -2.10 -13.12 -9.98
CA ASP A 5 -1.49 -11.81 -9.83
C ASP A 5 -2.31 -10.95 -8.88
N CYS A 6 -1.60 -10.37 -7.93
CA CYS A 6 -2.14 -9.53 -6.89
C CYS A 6 -1.49 -8.15 -6.96
N ILE A 7 -2.18 -7.16 -6.42
CA ILE A 7 -1.63 -5.84 -6.16
C ILE A 7 -1.74 -5.59 -4.66
N ILE A 8 -0.76 -4.89 -4.11
CA ILE A 8 -0.85 -4.29 -2.79
C ILE A 8 -0.50 -2.83 -2.91
N TYR A 9 -1.21 -1.96 -2.18
CA TYR A 9 -0.91 -0.54 -2.12
C TYR A 9 -1.21 0.05 -0.76
N ASP A 10 -0.57 1.19 -0.47
CA ASP A 10 -0.68 1.92 0.78
C ASP A 10 -0.58 3.43 0.53
N PHE A 11 -1.45 4.22 1.18
CA PHE A 11 -1.46 5.67 1.15
C PHE A 11 -0.90 6.25 2.45
N GLU A 12 -0.06 7.26 2.31
CA GLU A 12 0.22 8.17 3.41
C GLU A 12 -0.61 9.45 3.25
N THR A 13 -1.23 9.91 4.33
CA THR A 13 -2.27 10.94 4.29
C THR A 13 -2.06 12.06 5.29
N LEU A 14 -2.74 13.19 5.07
CA LEU A 14 -2.79 14.33 5.99
C LEU A 14 -4.09 14.42 6.79
N GLY A 15 -4.78 13.31 6.94
CA GLY A 15 -5.98 13.18 7.76
C GLY A 15 -6.62 11.81 7.64
N GLN A 16 -7.63 11.55 8.46
CA GLN A 16 -8.31 10.26 8.53
C GLN A 16 -9.59 10.19 7.69
N LYS A 17 -10.07 11.32 7.16
CA LYS A 17 -11.27 11.35 6.33
C LYS A 17 -10.92 11.05 4.87
N PRO A 18 -11.77 10.34 4.13
CA PRO A 18 -11.54 10.06 2.70
C PRO A 18 -11.28 11.30 1.84
N THR A 19 -11.78 12.46 2.29
CA THR A 19 -11.59 13.76 1.65
C THR A 19 -10.33 14.51 2.12
N SER A 20 -9.50 13.89 2.96
CA SER A 20 -8.22 14.49 3.36
C SER A 20 -7.19 14.36 2.23
N ALA A 21 -6.22 15.29 2.20
CA ALA A 21 -5.14 15.24 1.23
C ALA A 21 -4.26 13.99 1.46
N VAL A 22 -3.79 13.39 0.37
CA VAL A 22 -2.83 12.30 0.38
C VAL A 22 -1.43 12.84 0.10
N LEU A 23 -0.44 12.34 0.82
CA LEU A 23 0.97 12.68 0.63
C LEU A 23 1.58 11.88 -0.51
N CYS A 24 1.42 10.57 -0.43
CA CYS A 24 2.02 9.66 -1.40
C CYS A 24 1.25 8.34 -1.44
N LEU A 25 1.61 7.54 -2.42
CA LEU A 25 1.12 6.19 -2.66
C LEU A 25 2.30 5.30 -3.04
N ALA A 26 2.41 4.16 -2.41
CA ALA A 26 3.21 3.05 -2.90
C ALA A 26 2.31 1.90 -3.36
N ALA A 27 2.75 1.19 -4.40
CA ALA A 27 2.08 -0.01 -4.86
C ALA A 27 3.06 -0.98 -5.52
N LEU A 28 2.78 -2.26 -5.42
CA LEU A 28 3.51 -3.30 -6.14
C LEU A 28 2.57 -4.41 -6.65
N ARG A 29 2.99 -5.09 -7.71
CA ARG A 29 2.33 -6.28 -8.24
C ARG A 29 3.16 -7.51 -7.87
N PHE A 30 2.50 -8.56 -7.41
CA PHE A 30 3.13 -9.81 -7.00
C PHE A 30 2.24 -11.00 -7.31
N ASN A 31 2.78 -12.22 -7.18
CA ASN A 31 2.05 -13.45 -7.43
C ASN A 31 2.17 -14.40 -6.23
N GLU A 32 1.04 -14.79 -5.65
CA GLU A 32 0.99 -15.65 -4.46
C GLU A 32 1.52 -17.07 -4.72
N ASP A 33 1.55 -17.54 -5.98
CA ASP A 33 2.11 -18.85 -6.31
C ASP A 33 3.62 -18.92 -6.01
N ARG A 34 4.30 -17.76 -5.93
CA ARG A 34 5.72 -17.73 -5.57
C ARG A 34 5.98 -18.01 -4.10
N TYR A 35 5.00 -17.88 -3.21
CA TYR A 35 5.21 -18.10 -1.77
C TYR A 35 5.76 -19.49 -1.45
N LEU A 36 5.28 -20.53 -2.16
CA LEU A 36 5.70 -21.91 -1.98
C LEU A 36 6.55 -22.42 -3.17
N SER A 37 7.06 -21.53 -4.00
CA SER A 37 7.94 -21.92 -5.11
C SER A 37 9.38 -22.14 -4.63
N SER A 38 10.23 -22.68 -5.52
CA SER A 38 11.67 -22.77 -5.29
C SER A 38 12.37 -21.41 -5.23
N GLU A 39 11.69 -20.35 -5.66
CA GLU A 39 12.20 -18.98 -5.71
C GLU A 39 11.19 -18.01 -5.06
N PRO A 40 10.99 -18.08 -3.73
CA PRO A 40 10.11 -17.15 -3.02
C PRO A 40 10.65 -15.72 -3.11
N TYR A 41 9.80 -14.73 -2.82
CA TYR A 41 10.23 -13.33 -2.83
C TYR A 41 11.30 -13.06 -1.78
N THR A 42 12.30 -12.28 -2.14
CA THR A 42 13.18 -11.59 -1.20
C THR A 42 12.62 -10.20 -0.89
N TYR A 43 12.91 -9.70 0.31
CA TYR A 43 12.49 -8.35 0.70
C TYR A 43 13.03 -7.28 -0.25
N LYS A 44 14.32 -7.41 -0.61
CA LYS A 44 14.95 -6.49 -1.56
C LYS A 44 14.26 -6.49 -2.93
N GLU A 45 13.89 -7.64 -3.46
CA GLU A 45 13.15 -7.74 -4.74
C GLU A 45 11.82 -7.00 -4.68
N LEU A 46 11.09 -7.12 -3.57
CA LEU A 46 9.82 -6.42 -3.38
C LEU A 46 10.02 -4.91 -3.31
N LEU A 47 11.04 -4.44 -2.57
CA LEU A 47 11.37 -3.02 -2.53
C LEU A 47 11.73 -2.48 -3.93
N ASP A 48 12.57 -3.20 -4.68
CA ASP A 48 13.02 -2.79 -6.01
C ASP A 48 11.87 -2.79 -7.04
N SER A 49 10.84 -3.62 -6.85
CA SER A 49 9.68 -3.72 -7.75
C SER A 49 8.54 -2.77 -7.39
N ALA A 50 8.56 -2.22 -6.18
CA ALA A 50 7.55 -1.28 -5.74
C ALA A 50 7.63 0.03 -6.53
N ARG A 51 6.47 0.59 -6.82
CA ARG A 51 6.33 1.93 -7.43
C ARG A 51 5.88 2.90 -6.37
N PHE A 52 6.33 4.13 -6.52
CA PHE A 52 6.04 5.22 -5.60
C PHE A 52 5.67 6.49 -6.38
N ILE A 53 4.70 7.22 -5.86
CA ILE A 53 4.32 8.54 -6.35
C ILE A 53 3.99 9.45 -5.17
N LYS A 54 4.51 10.67 -5.19
CA LYS A 54 4.21 11.70 -4.21
C LYS A 54 3.37 12.81 -4.87
N PHE A 55 2.37 13.31 -4.15
CA PHE A 55 1.38 14.22 -4.70
C PHE A 55 1.52 15.64 -4.15
N SER A 56 1.20 16.64 -4.99
CA SER A 56 1.09 18.02 -4.57
C SER A 56 -0.10 18.22 -3.63
N VAL A 57 0.17 18.46 -2.36
CA VAL A 57 -0.86 18.76 -1.35
C VAL A 57 -1.55 20.09 -1.64
N ARG A 58 -0.80 21.07 -2.17
CA ARG A 58 -1.33 22.37 -2.56
C ARG A 58 -2.37 22.23 -3.66
N GLU A 59 -2.05 21.52 -4.73
CA GLU A 59 -2.98 21.28 -5.84
C GLU A 59 -4.25 20.58 -5.34
N GLN A 60 -4.13 19.59 -4.47
CA GLN A 60 -5.27 18.88 -3.89
C GLN A 60 -6.19 19.81 -3.09
N ALA A 61 -5.64 20.72 -2.31
CA ALA A 61 -6.42 21.67 -1.54
C ALA A 61 -7.12 22.70 -2.44
N GLU A 62 -6.41 23.25 -3.43
CA GLU A 62 -6.89 24.30 -4.31
C GLU A 62 -7.91 23.79 -5.34
N MET A 63 -7.67 22.64 -5.96
CA MET A 63 -8.50 22.12 -7.04
C MET A 63 -9.63 21.21 -6.60
N TYR A 64 -9.41 20.43 -5.51
CA TYR A 64 -10.36 19.40 -5.08
C TYR A 64 -10.93 19.65 -3.68
N GLY A 65 -10.45 20.70 -2.97
CA GLY A 65 -10.89 21.02 -1.63
C GLY A 65 -10.53 19.96 -0.58
N ARG A 66 -9.48 19.15 -0.84
CA ARG A 66 -9.07 18.11 0.10
C ARG A 66 -8.47 18.73 1.36
N GLY A 67 -8.94 18.22 2.51
CA GLY A 67 -8.61 18.80 3.81
C GLY A 67 -7.26 18.35 4.37
N ILE A 68 -6.74 19.12 5.30
CA ILE A 68 -5.53 18.81 6.08
C ILE A 68 -5.90 18.85 7.56
N GLU A 69 -5.66 17.78 8.29
CA GLU A 69 -5.94 17.70 9.73
C GLU A 69 -4.69 18.07 10.53
N LYS A 70 -4.84 19.09 11.41
CA LYS A 70 -3.72 19.55 12.24
C LYS A 70 -3.14 18.42 13.10
N SER A 71 -4.00 17.58 13.68
CA SER A 71 -3.57 16.43 14.49
C SER A 71 -2.66 15.46 13.71
N THR A 72 -2.94 15.25 12.43
CA THR A 72 -2.13 14.40 11.57
C THR A 72 -0.78 15.04 11.24
N ILE A 73 -0.76 16.36 10.98
CA ILE A 73 0.51 17.10 10.83
C ILE A 73 1.36 17.02 12.10
N ASP A 74 0.75 17.19 13.26
CA ASP A 74 1.47 17.14 14.53
C ASP A 74 2.01 15.73 14.79
N TRP A 75 1.25 14.67 14.44
CA TRP A 75 1.70 13.28 14.49
C TRP A 75 2.88 13.00 13.52
N TRP A 76 2.84 13.53 12.28
CA TRP A 76 3.95 13.39 11.32
C TRP A 76 5.26 14.00 11.84
N LYS A 77 5.20 15.11 12.59
CA LYS A 77 6.40 15.75 13.18
C LYS A 77 7.06 14.90 14.26
N GLU A 78 6.35 13.93 14.83
CA GLU A 78 6.87 13.01 15.85
C GLU A 78 7.46 11.72 15.24
N GLN A 79 7.27 11.50 13.91
CA GLN A 79 7.78 10.34 13.24
C GLN A 79 9.30 10.41 12.98
N PRO A 80 9.98 9.30 12.62
CA PRO A 80 11.39 9.32 12.21
C PRO A 80 11.64 10.35 11.11
N ARG A 81 12.88 10.88 11.07
CA ARG A 81 13.25 11.97 10.16
C ARG A 81 12.99 11.61 8.69
N GLU A 82 13.22 10.36 8.33
CA GLU A 82 13.00 9.83 6.98
C GLU A 82 11.53 9.94 6.59
N ALA A 83 10.61 9.56 7.47
CA ALA A 83 9.17 9.70 7.27
C ALA A 83 8.72 11.17 7.21
N GLN A 84 9.38 12.07 7.98
CA GLN A 84 9.07 13.50 7.94
C GLN A 84 9.39 14.15 6.58
N GLU A 85 10.26 13.56 5.76
CA GLU A 85 10.53 14.09 4.40
C GLU A 85 9.29 13.99 3.50
N LEU A 86 8.37 13.08 3.77
CA LEU A 86 7.13 12.94 2.99
C LEU A 86 6.22 14.16 3.08
N ILE A 87 6.20 14.87 4.22
CA ILE A 87 5.35 16.06 4.38
C ILE A 87 5.94 17.33 3.76
N LYS A 88 7.19 17.32 3.33
CA LYS A 88 7.83 18.47 2.70
C LYS A 88 7.40 18.57 1.23
N GLU A 89 6.94 19.75 0.83
CA GLU A 89 6.65 20.01 -0.58
C GLU A 89 7.91 19.90 -1.44
N SER A 90 7.79 19.32 -2.63
CA SER A 90 8.87 19.15 -3.60
C SER A 90 8.43 19.56 -5.00
N GLU A 91 9.35 20.05 -5.81
CA GLU A 91 9.11 20.35 -7.22
C GLU A 91 8.79 19.08 -8.06
N THR A 92 9.09 17.91 -7.51
CA THR A 92 8.80 16.62 -8.14
C THR A 92 7.42 16.06 -7.76
N ASP A 93 6.70 16.72 -6.84
CA ASP A 93 5.36 16.30 -6.44
C ASP A 93 4.41 16.37 -7.64
N ARG A 94 3.62 15.32 -7.81
CA ARG A 94 2.78 15.10 -8.98
C ARG A 94 1.35 15.59 -8.75
N PRO A 95 0.61 15.97 -9.81
CA PRO A 95 -0.82 16.20 -9.73
C PRO A 95 -1.55 14.95 -9.23
N LEU A 96 -2.66 15.15 -8.49
CA LEU A 96 -3.47 14.04 -7.98
C LEU A 96 -4.00 13.14 -9.11
N ALA A 97 -4.28 13.71 -10.28
CA ALA A 97 -4.75 12.98 -11.44
C ALA A 97 -3.75 11.93 -11.98
N ASP A 98 -2.47 12.05 -11.64
CA ASP A 98 -1.44 11.09 -12.06
C ASP A 98 -1.57 9.73 -11.34
N ILE A 99 -2.46 9.62 -10.36
CA ILE A 99 -2.84 8.33 -9.77
C ILE A 99 -3.42 7.36 -10.81
N VAL A 100 -4.13 7.88 -11.80
CA VAL A 100 -4.77 7.05 -12.84
C VAL A 100 -3.74 6.36 -13.75
N PRO A 101 -2.80 7.07 -14.40
CA PRO A 101 -1.74 6.41 -15.14
C PRO A 101 -0.82 5.56 -14.24
N PHE A 102 -0.56 5.96 -12.99
CA PHE A 102 0.22 5.17 -12.04
C PHE A 102 -0.36 3.76 -11.86
N PHE A 103 -1.68 3.65 -11.60
CA PHE A 103 -2.32 2.34 -11.46
C PHE A 103 -2.49 1.62 -12.81
N ARG A 104 -2.74 2.30 -13.91
CA ARG A 104 -2.86 1.65 -15.23
C ARG A 104 -1.61 0.89 -15.64
N ASP A 105 -0.45 1.37 -15.23
CA ASP A 105 0.81 0.69 -15.46
C ASP A 105 0.97 -0.60 -14.63
N LEU A 106 0.28 -0.70 -13.48
CA LEU A 106 0.25 -1.89 -12.63
C LEU A 106 -0.89 -2.83 -13.00
N VAL A 107 -2.04 -2.26 -13.37
CA VAL A 107 -3.29 -2.94 -13.74
C VAL A 107 -3.51 -2.76 -15.24
N VAL A 108 -2.75 -3.45 -16.07
CA VAL A 108 -2.92 -3.39 -17.54
C VAL A 108 -4.30 -3.92 -17.95
N ASP A 109 -4.74 -4.98 -17.31
CA ASP A 109 -6.06 -5.59 -17.49
C ASP A 109 -6.63 -5.95 -16.10
N PRO A 110 -7.69 -5.28 -15.62
CA PRO A 110 -8.33 -5.58 -14.34
C PRO A 110 -8.79 -7.04 -14.19
N SER A 111 -9.10 -7.74 -15.29
CA SER A 111 -9.51 -9.15 -15.27
C SER A 111 -8.38 -10.10 -14.89
N GLN A 112 -7.14 -9.65 -15.02
CA GLN A 112 -5.92 -10.40 -14.65
C GLN A 112 -5.52 -10.22 -13.19
N ILE A 113 -6.18 -9.33 -12.46
CA ILE A 113 -5.91 -9.12 -11.04
C ILE A 113 -6.89 -9.97 -10.22
N SER A 114 -6.35 -10.91 -9.48
CA SER A 114 -7.14 -11.80 -8.63
C SER A 114 -7.49 -11.17 -7.28
N LYS A 115 -6.57 -10.42 -6.71
CA LYS A 115 -6.72 -9.76 -5.41
C LYS A 115 -6.01 -8.41 -5.38
N VAL A 116 -6.60 -7.48 -4.65
CA VAL A 116 -6.02 -6.18 -4.33
C VAL A 116 -5.93 -6.07 -2.82
N TYR A 117 -4.73 -5.97 -2.30
CA TYR A 117 -4.46 -5.92 -0.88
C TYR A 117 -4.24 -4.49 -0.40
N THR A 118 -4.78 -4.21 0.78
CA THR A 118 -4.50 -2.99 1.55
C THR A 118 -4.41 -3.33 3.03
N ARG A 119 -3.79 -2.45 3.82
CA ARG A 119 -3.69 -2.64 5.26
C ARG A 119 -4.86 -1.99 6.00
N GLY A 120 -6.08 -2.34 5.63
CA GLY A 120 -7.32 -1.84 6.18
C GLY A 120 -8.31 -1.45 5.09
N ASN A 121 -9.28 -2.31 4.80
CA ASN A 121 -10.27 -2.08 3.74
C ASN A 121 -11.17 -0.86 3.96
N THR A 122 -11.17 -0.30 5.17
CA THR A 122 -11.94 0.90 5.53
C THR A 122 -11.10 2.19 5.44
N PHE A 123 -9.90 2.13 4.91
CA PHE A 123 -9.00 3.29 4.77
C PHE A 123 -8.55 3.47 3.31
N ASP A 124 -7.54 2.74 2.87
CA ASP A 124 -6.93 2.96 1.53
C ASP A 124 -7.92 2.84 0.37
N PRO A 125 -8.82 1.83 0.29
CA PRO A 125 -9.80 1.75 -0.78
C PRO A 125 -10.76 2.94 -0.80
N ILE A 126 -11.18 3.42 0.37
CA ILE A 126 -12.11 4.54 0.48
C ILE A 126 -11.43 5.87 0.08
N PHE A 127 -10.13 6.02 0.39
CA PHE A 127 -9.35 7.15 -0.10
C PHE A 127 -9.22 7.11 -1.63
N LEU A 128 -8.91 5.93 -2.20
CA LEU A 128 -8.83 5.77 -3.65
C LEU A 128 -10.14 6.12 -4.33
N ASP A 129 -11.28 5.60 -3.84
CA ASP A 129 -12.60 5.91 -4.38
C ASP A 129 -12.87 7.42 -4.39
N SER A 130 -12.60 8.09 -3.26
CA SER A 130 -12.74 9.55 -3.13
C SER A 130 -11.83 10.32 -4.09
N ILE A 131 -10.61 9.82 -4.35
CA ILE A 131 -9.68 10.44 -5.31
C ILE A 131 -10.20 10.24 -6.73
N LEU A 132 -10.65 9.04 -7.08
CA LEU A 132 -11.18 8.74 -8.42
C LEU A 132 -12.42 9.59 -8.74
N GLU A 133 -13.29 9.87 -7.76
CA GLU A 133 -14.38 10.82 -7.89
C GLU A 133 -13.86 12.24 -8.20
N ASN A 134 -12.86 12.73 -7.49
CA ASN A 134 -12.27 14.05 -7.71
C ASN A 134 -11.70 14.19 -9.13
N VAL A 135 -10.96 13.19 -9.60
CA VAL A 135 -10.31 13.22 -10.92
C VAL A 135 -11.22 12.69 -12.05
N LYS A 136 -12.47 12.35 -11.75
CA LYS A 136 -13.49 11.85 -12.68
C LYS A 136 -13.01 10.62 -13.47
N SER A 137 -12.33 9.70 -12.80
CA SER A 137 -11.87 8.43 -13.36
C SER A 137 -12.81 7.29 -12.98
N PRO A 138 -13.02 6.29 -13.85
CA PRO A 138 -13.67 5.05 -13.47
C PRO A 138 -12.82 4.25 -12.47
N GLU A 139 -13.44 3.25 -11.85
CA GLU A 139 -12.75 2.27 -11.00
C GLU A 139 -11.53 1.65 -11.72
N ILE A 140 -10.47 1.38 -10.97
CA ILE A 140 -9.21 0.84 -11.47
C ILE A 140 -9.21 -0.69 -11.43
N TYR A 141 -9.91 -1.25 -10.45
CA TYR A 141 -10.04 -2.69 -10.24
C TYR A 141 -11.45 -3.01 -9.73
N ASN A 142 -11.82 -4.27 -9.77
CA ASN A 142 -13.12 -4.73 -9.29
C ASN A 142 -13.14 -4.71 -7.74
N TRP A 143 -14.10 -4.03 -7.12
CA TRP A 143 -14.20 -3.87 -5.67
C TRP A 143 -14.24 -5.21 -4.89
N TRP A 144 -14.77 -6.29 -5.48
CA TRP A 144 -14.81 -7.62 -4.83
C TRP A 144 -13.45 -8.32 -4.78
N THR A 145 -12.44 -7.80 -5.42
CA THR A 145 -11.06 -8.32 -5.34
C THR A 145 -10.31 -7.80 -4.11
N VAL A 146 -10.83 -6.77 -3.43
CA VAL A 146 -10.15 -6.15 -2.26
C VAL A 146 -10.05 -7.12 -1.08
N ARG A 147 -8.87 -7.15 -0.46
CA ARG A 147 -8.54 -7.97 0.71
C ARG A 147 -7.76 -7.14 1.72
N ASP A 148 -8.04 -7.39 3.01
CA ASP A 148 -7.34 -6.75 4.13
C ASP A 148 -6.17 -7.63 4.58
N THR A 149 -4.94 -7.09 4.54
CA THR A 149 -3.74 -7.82 4.95
C THR A 149 -3.73 -8.16 6.43
N ARG A 150 -4.26 -7.29 7.31
CA ARG A 150 -4.37 -7.59 8.76
C ARG A 150 -5.23 -8.82 8.99
N SER A 151 -6.42 -8.83 8.41
CA SER A 151 -7.35 -9.97 8.53
C SER A 151 -6.78 -11.25 7.91
N MET A 152 -6.07 -11.12 6.79
CA MET A 152 -5.42 -12.25 6.12
C MET A 152 -4.31 -12.82 7.00
N ILE A 153 -3.43 -11.96 7.53
CA ILE A 153 -2.32 -12.37 8.41
C ILE A 153 -2.86 -12.97 9.72
N ASP A 154 -3.86 -12.35 10.36
CA ASP A 154 -4.49 -12.88 11.56
C ASP A 154 -5.11 -14.27 11.31
N GLY A 155 -5.79 -14.44 10.17
CA GLY A 155 -6.38 -15.72 9.79
C GLY A 155 -5.33 -16.80 9.53
N LEU A 156 -4.26 -16.48 8.81
CA LEU A 156 -3.18 -17.42 8.50
C LEU A 156 -2.35 -17.77 9.75
N SER A 157 -2.17 -16.82 10.67
CA SER A 157 -1.39 -17.01 11.90
C SER A 157 -2.22 -17.54 13.07
N PHE A 158 -3.48 -17.89 12.86
CA PHE A 158 -4.37 -18.34 13.92
C PHE A 158 -3.75 -19.50 14.73
N GLY A 159 -3.65 -19.31 16.04
CA GLY A 159 -3.05 -20.28 16.96
C GLY A 159 -1.51 -20.26 17.04
N SER A 160 -0.82 -19.50 16.18
CA SER A 160 0.66 -19.39 16.22
C SER A 160 1.20 -18.42 17.28
N GLY A 161 0.33 -17.52 17.79
CA GLY A 161 0.73 -16.43 18.68
C GLY A 161 1.35 -15.21 17.96
N LEU A 162 1.49 -15.25 16.65
CA LEU A 162 1.97 -14.11 15.85
C LEU A 162 0.87 -13.03 15.75
N LYS A 163 1.27 -11.77 15.88
CA LYS A 163 0.39 -10.63 15.65
C LYS A 163 0.51 -10.19 14.17
N ASN A 164 -0.54 -9.56 13.61
CA ASN A 164 -0.48 -9.07 12.22
C ASN A 164 0.58 -7.97 11.97
N THR A 165 1.23 -7.48 13.03
CA THR A 165 2.34 -6.53 12.97
C THR A 165 3.70 -7.17 13.26
N PHE A 166 3.79 -8.52 13.30
CA PHE A 166 5.06 -9.17 13.61
C PHE A 166 6.15 -8.78 12.60
N MET A 167 7.37 -8.65 13.10
CA MET A 167 8.53 -8.46 12.24
C MET A 167 8.98 -9.81 11.68
N VAL A 168 9.15 -9.89 10.37
CA VAL A 168 9.68 -11.10 9.74
C VAL A 168 11.14 -11.26 10.16
N PRO A 169 11.55 -12.43 10.73
CA PRO A 169 12.90 -12.62 11.23
C PRO A 169 13.97 -12.29 10.19
N GLY A 170 14.97 -11.50 10.60
CA GLY A 170 16.09 -11.09 9.75
C GLY A 170 15.84 -9.82 8.93
N LEU A 171 14.66 -9.16 9.05
CA LEU A 171 14.35 -7.92 8.35
C LEU A 171 14.30 -6.68 9.27
N GLU A 172 14.63 -6.84 10.56
CA GLU A 172 14.52 -5.83 11.60
C GLU A 172 15.29 -4.54 11.26
N GLU A 173 16.52 -4.69 10.75
CA GLU A 173 17.40 -3.55 10.43
C GLU A 173 17.10 -2.94 9.06
N SER A 174 16.37 -3.65 8.22
CA SER A 174 16.06 -3.24 6.85
C SER A 174 14.72 -2.52 6.70
N PHE A 175 13.87 -2.61 7.73
CA PHE A 175 12.52 -2.06 7.71
C PHE A 175 12.49 -0.59 8.15
N VAL A 176 11.90 0.27 7.32
CA VAL A 176 11.65 1.69 7.65
C VAL A 176 10.16 1.87 7.91
N HIS A 177 9.81 2.26 9.14
CA HIS A 177 8.43 2.51 9.55
C HIS A 177 7.88 3.76 8.87
N HIS A 178 6.61 3.70 8.44
CA HIS A 178 5.91 4.79 7.74
C HIS A 178 6.57 5.21 6.42
N ASP A 179 7.30 4.28 5.81
CA ASP A 179 7.65 4.33 4.41
C ASP A 179 6.71 3.36 3.68
N PRO A 180 5.79 3.84 2.82
CA PRO A 180 4.75 2.99 2.24
C PRO A 180 5.32 1.89 1.34
N ILE A 181 6.53 2.05 0.76
CA ILE A 181 7.21 0.99 0.02
C ILE A 181 7.58 -0.15 0.97
N HIS A 182 8.17 0.19 2.12
CA HIS A 182 8.55 -0.78 3.14
C HIS A 182 7.32 -1.45 3.78
N ASP A 183 6.24 -0.70 4.01
CA ASP A 183 5.03 -1.24 4.62
C ASP A 183 4.34 -2.28 3.73
N ILE A 184 4.16 -1.99 2.42
CA ILE A 184 3.59 -2.97 1.49
C ILE A 184 4.49 -4.19 1.27
N ALA A 185 5.81 -3.99 1.15
CA ALA A 185 6.76 -5.09 0.98
C ALA A 185 6.77 -5.99 2.22
N MET A 186 6.73 -5.41 3.42
CA MET A 186 6.68 -6.17 4.67
C MET A 186 5.40 -6.98 4.81
N ASP A 187 4.25 -6.47 4.38
CA ASP A 187 3.00 -7.23 4.42
C ASP A 187 3.03 -8.43 3.46
N VAL A 188 3.61 -8.29 2.27
CA VAL A 188 3.84 -9.44 1.37
C VAL A 188 4.77 -10.46 2.03
N MET A 189 5.87 -10.02 2.66
CA MET A 189 6.80 -10.91 3.37
C MET A 189 6.13 -11.60 4.56
N ARG A 190 5.27 -10.92 5.31
CA ARG A 190 4.50 -11.53 6.41
C ARG A 190 3.59 -12.64 5.92
N MET A 191 2.83 -12.40 4.85
CA MET A 191 1.95 -13.40 4.25
C MET A 191 2.77 -14.61 3.74
N GLN A 192 3.86 -14.36 3.01
CA GLN A 192 4.75 -15.41 2.54
C GLN A 192 5.35 -16.22 3.68
N TYR A 193 5.89 -15.54 4.71
CA TYR A 193 6.49 -16.18 5.88
C TYR A 193 5.52 -17.16 6.56
N ILE A 194 4.27 -16.72 6.79
CA ILE A 194 3.27 -17.57 7.44
C ILE A 194 2.90 -18.75 6.53
N VAL A 195 2.66 -18.51 5.24
CA VAL A 195 2.32 -19.57 4.29
C VAL A 195 3.44 -20.62 4.21
N CYS A 196 4.70 -20.20 4.16
CA CYS A 196 5.86 -21.12 4.17
C CYS A 196 5.97 -21.92 5.46
N ASN A 197 5.67 -21.31 6.62
CA ASN A 197 5.82 -22.01 7.92
C ASN A 197 4.59 -22.87 8.30
N VAL A 198 3.42 -22.61 7.70
CA VAL A 198 2.18 -23.35 7.99
C VAL A 198 1.92 -24.44 6.96
N PHE A 199 2.28 -24.20 5.70
CA PHE A 199 1.93 -25.07 4.56
C PHE A 199 3.16 -25.55 3.76
N GLY A 200 4.37 -25.06 4.08
CA GLY A 200 5.62 -25.53 3.51
C GLY A 200 6.10 -26.75 4.29
N ASP A 201 6.06 -27.93 3.67
CA ASP A 201 6.67 -29.18 4.19
C ASP A 201 8.16 -29.22 3.86
#